data_05605c16bd604531a084e27acb5e9d40
#
_entry.id   05605c16bd604531a084e27acb5e9d40
#
_cell.length_a   1.000
_cell.length_b   1.000
_cell.length_c   1.000
_cell.angle_alpha   90.00
_cell.angle_beta   90.00
_cell.angle_gamma   90.00
#
_symmetry.space_group_name_H-M   'P 1'
#
loop_
_entity.id
_entity.type
_entity.pdbx_description
1 polymer ?
#
loop_
_entity_poly.entity_id
_entity_poly.type
_entity_poly.pdbx_seq_one_letter_code
_entity_poly.pdbx_strand_id
1 'polypeptide(L)'
;MNRLSIITIGVLIVGLTVFGCSQQMSGQSDAGWVTLLDGSNSETLDNWNRAGDANWRAEDGTVVADKGKGGHLVSKNSYKDFQIRAEFWADHNTNSGIFIRISDPKNIGAKTAYEVNIYDQRPDPEYGTGAIVNFAKVSPMPKAGGKWNTYEITAKGPQLTIVLNGIKTVDIQHGQFPEGPFSLQFGNLDKGAPGGPIKWRKVQIKPL
;
A
#
# COMPACT_ATOMS: atom_id res chain seq x y z
N MET A 1 -27.09 -71.12 -46.61
CA MET A 1 -25.80 -70.41 -46.76
C MET A 1 -26.03 -68.96 -46.40
N ASN A 2 -25.90 -68.63 -45.08
CA ASN A 2 -26.13 -67.25 -44.60
C ASN A 2 -24.78 -66.55 -44.41
N ARG A 3 -24.57 -65.47 -45.10
CA ARG A 3 -23.41 -64.57 -44.91
C ARG A 3 -23.73 -63.51 -43.81
N LEU A 4 -22.99 -63.61 -42.75
CA LEU A 4 -23.08 -62.63 -41.67
C LEU A 4 -22.16 -61.44 -42.02
N SER A 5 -22.74 -60.26 -42.17
CA SER A 5 -21.98 -58.99 -42.38
C SER A 5 -21.67 -58.41 -41.03
N ILE A 6 -20.38 -58.23 -40.69
CA ILE A 6 -19.89 -57.57 -39.52
C ILE A 6 -19.78 -56.06 -39.81
N ILE A 7 -20.56 -55.23 -39.12
CA ILE A 7 -20.46 -53.76 -39.17
C ILE A 7 -19.48 -53.31 -38.11
N THR A 8 -18.34 -52.77 -38.53
CA THR A 8 -17.35 -52.18 -37.61
C THR A 8 -17.75 -50.71 -37.37
N ILE A 9 -18.14 -50.41 -36.13
CA ILE A 9 -18.41 -49.06 -35.67
C ILE A 9 -17.09 -48.42 -35.23
N GLY A 10 -16.59 -47.47 -36.02
CA GLY A 10 -15.44 -46.63 -35.64
C GLY A 10 -15.84 -45.56 -34.64
N VAL A 11 -15.28 -45.62 -33.43
CA VAL A 11 -15.43 -44.56 -32.41
C VAL A 11 -14.41 -43.48 -32.70
N LEU A 12 -14.90 -42.30 -33.11
CA LEU A 12 -14.09 -41.10 -33.30
C LEU A 12 -13.89 -40.41 -31.92
N ILE A 13 -12.71 -40.52 -31.34
CA ILE A 13 -12.35 -39.84 -30.11
C ILE A 13 -11.89 -38.43 -30.51
N VAL A 14 -12.75 -37.42 -30.30
CA VAL A 14 -12.39 -36.00 -30.44
C VAL A 14 -11.66 -35.57 -29.17
N GLY A 15 -10.33 -35.48 -29.24
CA GLY A 15 -9.51 -34.96 -28.16
C GLY A 15 -9.73 -33.44 -28.02
N LEU A 16 -10.40 -33.01 -26.96
CA LEU A 16 -10.44 -31.60 -26.56
C LEU A 16 -9.09 -31.20 -25.95
N THR A 17 -8.24 -30.51 -26.70
CA THR A 17 -7.07 -29.84 -26.15
C THR A 17 -7.51 -28.55 -25.45
N VAL A 18 -7.54 -28.59 -24.12
CA VAL A 18 -7.72 -27.40 -23.28
C VAL A 18 -6.40 -26.61 -23.34
N PHE A 19 -6.36 -25.54 -24.11
CA PHE A 19 -5.29 -24.54 -24.01
C PHE A 19 -5.44 -23.82 -22.67
N GLY A 20 -4.70 -24.29 -21.67
CA GLY A 20 -4.51 -23.55 -20.43
C GLY A 20 -3.70 -22.29 -20.72
N CYS A 21 -4.38 -21.13 -20.74
CA CYS A 21 -3.73 -19.84 -20.74
C CYS A 21 -3.09 -19.63 -19.36
N SER A 22 -1.83 -20.04 -19.21
CA SER A 22 -1.02 -19.67 -18.06
C SER A 22 -0.77 -18.17 -18.14
N GLN A 23 -1.49 -17.36 -17.34
CA GLN A 23 -1.14 -15.98 -17.11
C GLN A 23 0.25 -15.97 -16.49
N GLN A 24 1.25 -15.61 -17.27
CA GLN A 24 2.57 -15.27 -16.80
C GLN A 24 2.41 -14.03 -15.91
N MET A 25 2.40 -14.23 -14.58
CA MET A 25 2.61 -13.13 -13.64
C MET A 25 3.99 -12.56 -13.97
N SER A 26 4.02 -11.36 -14.54
CA SER A 26 5.25 -10.62 -14.77
C SER A 26 5.86 -10.37 -13.39
N GLY A 27 6.84 -11.19 -13.00
CA GLY A 27 7.62 -11.01 -11.79
C GLY A 27 8.34 -9.67 -11.92
N GLN A 28 7.82 -8.66 -11.22
CA GLN A 28 8.47 -7.36 -11.13
C GLN A 28 9.81 -7.60 -10.42
N SER A 29 10.94 -7.34 -11.10
CA SER A 29 12.27 -7.59 -10.53
C SER A 29 12.44 -6.78 -9.24
N ASP A 30 12.92 -7.42 -8.16
CA ASP A 30 13.26 -6.75 -6.89
C ASP A 30 14.59 -5.98 -6.96
N ALA A 31 15.19 -5.85 -8.14
CA ALA A 31 16.44 -5.13 -8.33
C ALA A 31 16.34 -3.66 -7.88
N GLY A 32 17.18 -3.29 -6.91
CA GLY A 32 17.22 -1.94 -6.33
C GLY A 32 16.17 -1.66 -5.27
N TRP A 33 15.28 -2.61 -4.96
CA TRP A 33 14.32 -2.49 -3.85
C TRP A 33 14.94 -2.93 -2.53
N VAL A 34 14.76 -2.10 -1.50
CA VAL A 34 15.14 -2.41 -0.12
C VAL A 34 13.87 -2.68 0.68
N THR A 35 13.75 -3.86 1.26
CA THR A 35 12.64 -4.20 2.16
C THR A 35 12.92 -3.63 3.53
N LEU A 36 12.04 -2.75 4.01
CA LEU A 36 12.12 -2.12 5.34
C LEU A 36 11.16 -2.77 6.34
N LEU A 37 10.11 -3.42 5.84
CA LEU A 37 9.14 -4.14 6.65
C LEU A 37 8.61 -5.33 5.85
N ASP A 38 8.68 -6.52 6.43
CA ASP A 38 8.12 -7.76 5.85
C ASP A 38 7.19 -8.50 6.82
N GLY A 39 7.05 -8.00 8.07
CA GLY A 39 6.17 -8.58 9.08
C GLY A 39 6.63 -9.93 9.64
N SER A 40 7.76 -10.48 9.20
CA SER A 40 8.20 -11.84 9.54
C SER A 40 8.60 -12.00 11.00
N ASN A 41 9.11 -10.93 11.61
CA ASN A 41 9.56 -10.93 13.01
C ASN A 41 9.57 -9.50 13.60
N SER A 42 9.91 -9.37 14.90
CA SER A 42 10.01 -8.08 15.58
C SER A 42 11.18 -7.21 15.09
N GLU A 43 12.25 -7.82 14.54
CA GLU A 43 13.43 -7.10 14.04
C GLU A 43 13.09 -6.19 12.85
N THR A 44 11.99 -6.47 12.14
CA THR A 44 11.48 -5.59 11.08
C THR A 44 11.21 -4.17 11.60
N LEU A 45 10.92 -4.01 12.91
CA LEU A 45 10.72 -2.71 13.55
C LEU A 45 12.02 -1.94 13.82
N ASP A 46 13.18 -2.62 13.77
CA ASP A 46 14.49 -1.98 13.98
C ASP A 46 14.87 -1.03 12.83
N ASN A 47 14.21 -1.13 11.69
CA ASN A 47 14.40 -0.20 10.57
C ASN A 47 13.70 1.15 10.78
N TRP A 48 12.98 1.33 11.89
CA TRP A 48 12.12 2.47 12.12
C TRP A 48 12.41 3.17 13.45
N ASN A 49 12.21 4.50 13.45
CA ASN A 49 12.10 5.28 14.67
C ASN A 49 10.61 5.42 15.02
N ARG A 50 10.26 5.23 16.27
CA ARG A 50 8.87 5.41 16.74
C ARG A 50 8.64 6.86 17.15
N ALA A 51 7.53 7.45 16.70
CA ALA A 51 7.03 8.75 17.14
C ALA A 51 5.57 8.62 17.58
N GLY A 52 5.19 9.22 18.71
CA GLY A 52 3.86 9.06 19.31
C GLY A 52 3.73 7.79 20.15
N ASP A 53 2.48 7.41 20.49
CA ASP A 53 2.18 6.33 21.44
C ASP A 53 1.44 5.14 20.82
N ALA A 54 1.39 5.05 19.48
CA ALA A 54 0.81 3.91 18.81
C ALA A 54 1.53 2.60 19.17
N ASN A 55 0.77 1.55 19.45
CA ASN A 55 1.26 0.26 19.95
C ASN A 55 1.83 -0.65 18.84
N TRP A 56 2.72 -0.13 18.00
CA TRP A 56 3.34 -0.89 16.91
C TRP A 56 3.97 -2.20 17.39
N ARG A 57 3.57 -3.31 16.77
CA ARG A 57 4.08 -4.66 17.07
C ARG A 57 4.05 -5.55 15.83
N ALA A 58 4.95 -6.51 15.78
CA ALA A 58 4.89 -7.60 14.80
C ALA A 58 3.95 -8.70 15.34
N GLU A 59 3.00 -9.12 14.51
CA GLU A 59 1.95 -10.08 14.84
C GLU A 59 1.45 -10.77 13.57
N ASP A 60 1.46 -12.11 13.54
CA ASP A 60 0.91 -12.93 12.45
C ASP A 60 1.41 -12.52 11.04
N GLY A 61 2.71 -12.33 10.88
CA GLY A 61 3.33 -11.97 9.60
C GLY A 61 3.03 -10.54 9.15
N THR A 62 2.60 -9.67 10.07
CA THR A 62 2.32 -8.25 9.82
C THR A 62 2.89 -7.37 10.91
N VAL A 63 3.03 -6.08 10.63
CA VAL A 63 3.21 -5.05 11.66
C VAL A 63 1.88 -4.33 11.84
N VAL A 64 1.38 -4.32 13.07
CA VAL A 64 0.04 -3.84 13.43
C VAL A 64 0.14 -2.65 14.37
N ALA A 65 -0.80 -1.70 14.24
CA ALA A 65 -1.17 -0.76 15.29
C ALA A 65 -2.70 -0.66 15.35
N ASP A 66 -3.23 -0.67 16.58
CA ASP A 66 -4.68 -0.64 16.85
C ASP A 66 -5.04 0.11 18.14
N LYS A 67 -4.03 0.67 18.85
CA LYS A 67 -4.22 1.40 20.12
C LYS A 67 -3.23 2.55 20.23
N GLY A 68 -3.61 3.55 21.01
CA GLY A 68 -2.83 4.74 21.28
C GLY A 68 -3.56 6.01 20.84
N LYS A 69 -2.99 7.17 21.13
CA LYS A 69 -3.52 8.47 20.69
C LYS A 69 -3.09 8.81 19.25
N GLY A 70 -2.22 7.98 18.67
CA GLY A 70 -1.66 8.13 17.35
C GLY A 70 -0.13 8.01 17.35
N GLY A 71 0.45 7.74 16.18
CA GLY A 71 1.90 7.64 16.07
C GLY A 71 2.36 7.17 14.71
N HIS A 72 3.67 7.19 14.53
CA HIS A 72 4.35 6.90 13.29
C HIS A 72 5.50 5.90 13.48
N LEU A 73 5.70 5.04 12.49
CA LEU A 73 6.98 4.40 12.21
C LEU A 73 7.70 5.25 11.17
N VAL A 74 8.78 5.91 11.56
CA VAL A 74 9.54 6.84 10.71
C VAL A 74 10.80 6.14 10.22
N SER A 75 11.06 6.16 8.91
CA SER A 75 12.28 5.58 8.33
C SER A 75 13.53 6.23 8.90
N LYS A 76 14.59 5.44 9.12
CA LYS A 76 15.88 5.96 9.63
C LYS A 76 16.59 6.84 8.61
N ASN A 77 16.38 6.57 7.33
CA ASN A 77 17.00 7.31 6.23
C ASN A 77 16.03 8.34 5.63
N SER A 78 16.60 9.43 5.12
CA SER A 78 15.90 10.41 4.28
C SER A 78 16.07 10.05 2.80
N TYR A 79 15.08 10.43 2.00
CA TYR A 79 15.03 10.15 0.57
C TYR A 79 14.57 11.38 -0.19
N LYS A 80 15.19 11.62 -1.35
CA LYS A 80 14.84 12.70 -2.27
C LYS A 80 13.95 12.18 -3.40
N ASP A 81 14.52 11.32 -4.25
CA ASP A 81 13.83 10.67 -5.35
C ASP A 81 13.74 9.16 -5.07
N PHE A 82 12.53 8.62 -5.12
CA PHE A 82 12.30 7.23 -4.72
C PHE A 82 10.95 6.70 -5.24
N GLN A 83 10.83 5.38 -5.14
CA GLN A 83 9.56 4.67 -5.22
C GLN A 83 9.33 3.90 -3.92
N ILE A 84 8.09 3.86 -3.45
CA ILE A 84 7.62 3.01 -2.35
C ILE A 84 6.60 2.03 -2.88
N ARG A 85 6.67 0.77 -2.43
CA ARG A 85 5.60 -0.22 -2.50
C ARG A 85 5.24 -0.60 -1.09
N ALA A 86 3.94 -0.50 -0.76
CA ALA A 86 3.46 -0.82 0.57
C ALA A 86 2.17 -1.62 0.49
N GLU A 87 2.18 -2.81 1.12
CA GLU A 87 1.00 -3.64 1.26
C GLU A 87 0.39 -3.45 2.64
N PHE A 88 -0.89 -3.05 2.69
CA PHE A 88 -1.59 -2.74 3.93
C PHE A 88 -3.01 -3.30 3.96
N TRP A 89 -3.49 -3.59 5.15
CA TRP A 89 -4.89 -3.87 5.44
C TRP A 89 -5.41 -2.79 6.38
N ALA A 90 -6.54 -2.20 6.03
CA ALA A 90 -7.22 -1.17 6.81
C ALA A 90 -8.60 -1.68 7.25
N ASP A 91 -9.00 -1.40 8.48
CA ASP A 91 -10.40 -1.49 8.89
C ASP A 91 -11.23 -0.36 8.25
N HIS A 92 -12.56 -0.48 8.25
CA HIS A 92 -13.44 0.56 7.71
C HIS A 92 -13.33 1.90 8.45
N ASN A 93 -12.90 1.87 9.72
CA ASN A 93 -12.69 3.04 10.58
C ASN A 93 -11.21 3.42 10.74
N THR A 94 -10.33 2.85 9.93
CA THR A 94 -8.91 3.21 9.96
C THR A 94 -8.71 4.65 9.53
N ASN A 95 -7.91 5.40 10.31
CA ASN A 95 -7.27 6.64 9.93
C ASN A 95 -5.76 6.39 9.93
N SER A 96 -5.15 6.42 8.76
CA SER A 96 -3.75 6.09 8.53
C SER A 96 -3.24 6.80 7.28
N GLY A 97 -1.97 6.58 6.94
CA GLY A 97 -1.35 7.15 5.74
C GLY A 97 0.14 6.84 5.66
N ILE A 98 0.69 7.17 4.51
CA ILE A 98 2.14 7.20 4.28
C ILE A 98 2.54 8.66 4.10
N PHE A 99 3.33 9.19 5.04
CA PHE A 99 3.87 10.55 4.95
C PHE A 99 5.22 10.48 4.27
N ILE A 100 5.42 11.20 3.18
CA ILE A 100 6.66 11.21 2.42
C ILE A 100 7.33 12.57 2.47
N ARG A 101 8.69 12.57 2.40
CA ARG A 101 9.52 13.78 2.43
C ARG A 101 9.23 14.67 3.65
N ILE A 102 9.23 14.06 4.84
CA ILE A 102 8.95 14.73 6.10
C ILE A 102 10.04 15.78 6.36
N SER A 103 9.66 17.07 6.42
CA SER A 103 10.58 18.20 6.65
C SER A 103 10.83 18.44 8.15
N ASP A 104 9.93 18.02 9.03
CA ASP A 104 10.06 18.10 10.49
C ASP A 104 9.63 16.80 11.16
N PRO A 105 10.56 15.86 11.44
CA PRO A 105 10.24 14.58 12.10
C PRO A 105 9.73 14.71 13.54
N LYS A 106 9.86 15.87 14.17
CA LYS A 106 9.32 16.11 15.52
C LYS A 106 7.85 16.54 15.49
N ASN A 107 7.36 16.97 14.32
CA ASN A 107 6.01 17.50 14.16
C ASN A 107 5.44 17.01 12.82
N ILE A 108 5.18 15.70 12.72
CA ILE A 108 4.73 15.05 11.48
C ILE A 108 3.25 15.35 11.23
N GLY A 109 2.95 15.87 10.05
CA GLY A 109 1.58 16.17 9.61
C GLY A 109 1.54 16.69 8.18
N ALA A 110 0.33 16.91 7.66
CA ALA A 110 0.12 17.40 6.29
C ALA A 110 0.64 18.82 6.02
N LYS A 111 1.16 19.53 7.05
CA LYS A 111 1.85 20.81 6.90
C LYS A 111 3.36 20.68 6.79
N THR A 112 3.90 19.52 7.13
CA THR A 112 5.35 19.25 7.19
C THR A 112 5.76 18.06 6.31
N ALA A 113 4.81 17.45 5.61
CA ALA A 113 5.04 16.32 4.71
C ALA A 113 3.90 16.20 3.69
N TYR A 114 4.10 15.37 2.66
CA TYR A 114 3.01 14.91 1.80
C TYR A 114 2.36 13.66 2.43
N GLU A 115 1.12 13.79 2.88
CA GLU A 115 0.33 12.70 3.46
C GLU A 115 -0.46 11.98 2.37
N VAL A 116 0.00 10.78 1.97
CA VAL A 116 -0.76 9.86 1.12
C VAL A 116 -1.76 9.12 2.00
N ASN A 117 -3.03 9.50 1.92
CA ASN A 117 -4.04 9.20 2.93
C ASN A 117 -4.64 7.80 2.80
N ILE A 118 -4.97 7.19 3.95
CA ILE A 118 -5.77 5.97 4.14
C ILE A 118 -6.87 6.30 5.15
N TYR A 119 -7.96 6.90 4.70
CA TYR A 119 -9.06 7.29 5.56
C TYR A 119 -10.38 7.33 4.78
N ASP A 120 -11.13 6.20 4.81
CA ASP A 120 -12.38 6.03 4.05
C ASP A 120 -13.54 6.87 4.62
N GLN A 121 -13.49 7.22 5.90
CA GLN A 121 -14.51 7.98 6.62
C GLN A 121 -14.18 9.48 6.72
N ARG A 122 -13.16 9.95 5.99
CA ARG A 122 -12.78 11.36 6.06
C ARG A 122 -13.97 12.27 5.74
N PRO A 123 -14.25 13.30 6.59
CA PRO A 123 -15.36 14.24 6.38
C PRO A 123 -15.28 15.01 5.06
N ASP A 124 -14.05 15.32 4.60
CA ASP A 124 -13.79 15.82 3.25
C ASP A 124 -13.30 14.65 2.37
N PRO A 125 -14.20 13.95 1.64
CA PRO A 125 -13.86 12.73 0.93
C PRO A 125 -12.88 12.96 -0.24
N GLU A 126 -12.77 14.17 -0.76
CA GLU A 126 -11.81 14.48 -1.83
C GLU A 126 -10.36 14.39 -1.34
N TYR A 127 -10.13 14.50 -0.02
CA TYR A 127 -8.84 14.26 0.61
C TYR A 127 -8.78 12.95 1.40
N GLY A 128 -9.71 12.03 1.15
CA GLY A 128 -9.74 10.68 1.75
C GLY A 128 -8.70 9.74 1.17
N THR A 129 -8.98 8.45 1.23
CA THR A 129 -8.09 7.39 0.73
C THR A 129 -7.66 7.64 -0.71
N GLY A 130 -6.35 7.59 -0.95
CA GLY A 130 -5.77 7.78 -2.30
C GLY A 130 -5.38 9.21 -2.64
N ALA A 131 -5.76 10.21 -1.85
CA ALA A 131 -5.38 11.61 -2.02
C ALA A 131 -4.02 11.93 -1.40
N ILE A 132 -3.46 13.10 -1.73
CA ILE A 132 -2.43 13.76 -0.92
C ILE A 132 -3.10 14.92 -0.18
N VAL A 133 -3.22 14.80 1.13
CA VAL A 133 -3.95 15.77 1.99
C VAL A 133 -3.42 17.18 1.78
N ASN A 134 -4.33 18.13 1.53
CA ASN A 134 -4.07 19.54 1.22
C ASN A 134 -3.40 19.83 -0.13
N PHE A 135 -2.93 18.82 -0.89
CA PHE A 135 -2.17 19.04 -2.13
C PHE A 135 -2.85 18.47 -3.37
N ALA A 136 -3.45 17.29 -3.27
CA ALA A 136 -4.10 16.65 -4.41
C ALA A 136 -5.35 15.89 -4.00
N LYS A 137 -6.47 16.25 -4.59
CA LYS A 137 -7.76 15.59 -4.39
C LYS A 137 -7.85 14.29 -5.18
N VAL A 138 -8.72 13.39 -4.73
CA VAL A 138 -9.10 12.17 -5.43
C VAL A 138 -10.59 12.17 -5.71
N SER A 139 -10.99 11.77 -6.92
CA SER A 139 -12.42 11.65 -7.28
C SER A 139 -12.60 10.63 -8.41
N PRO A 140 -13.47 9.59 -8.22
CA PRO A 140 -14.09 9.20 -6.95
C PRO A 140 -13.06 8.66 -5.96
N MET A 141 -13.29 8.84 -4.66
CA MET A 141 -12.43 8.28 -3.61
C MET A 141 -12.53 6.74 -3.59
N PRO A 142 -11.43 6.01 -3.78
CA PRO A 142 -11.43 4.56 -3.63
C PRO A 142 -11.60 4.17 -2.14
N LYS A 143 -12.11 2.95 -1.88
CA LYS A 143 -12.26 2.41 -0.54
C LYS A 143 -11.19 1.35 -0.27
N ALA A 144 -10.52 1.49 0.88
CA ALA A 144 -9.46 0.59 1.34
C ALA A 144 -9.93 -0.36 2.45
N GLY A 145 -11.00 -0.04 3.17
CA GLY A 145 -11.46 -0.77 4.33
C GLY A 145 -11.87 -2.21 4.06
N GLY A 146 -11.53 -3.11 5.00
CA GLY A 146 -11.90 -4.53 5.01
C GLY A 146 -11.10 -5.43 4.08
N LYS A 147 -10.02 -4.97 3.47
CA LYS A 147 -9.21 -5.74 2.50
C LYS A 147 -7.74 -5.36 2.50
N TRP A 148 -6.91 -6.25 1.93
CA TRP A 148 -5.53 -5.93 1.58
C TRP A 148 -5.47 -5.01 0.36
N ASN A 149 -4.58 -4.03 0.43
CA ASN A 149 -4.36 -3.02 -0.59
C ASN A 149 -2.86 -2.86 -0.86
N THR A 150 -2.53 -2.30 -2.02
CA THR A 150 -1.17 -1.95 -2.40
C THR A 150 -1.11 -0.48 -2.79
N TYR A 151 -0.24 0.29 -2.13
CA TYR A 151 0.22 1.59 -2.61
C TYR A 151 1.52 1.44 -3.40
N GLU A 152 1.58 2.11 -4.55
CA GLU A 152 2.81 2.43 -5.25
C GLU A 152 2.92 3.96 -5.30
N ILE A 153 3.98 4.49 -4.70
CA ILE A 153 4.22 5.93 -4.58
C ILE A 153 5.52 6.24 -5.28
N THR A 154 5.50 7.18 -6.21
CA THR A 154 6.72 7.70 -6.87
C THR A 154 6.87 9.17 -6.56
N ALA A 155 8.04 9.55 -6.04
CA ALA A 155 8.48 10.93 -5.87
C ALA A 155 9.78 11.12 -6.65
N LYS A 156 9.77 11.97 -7.69
CA LYS A 156 10.94 12.27 -8.52
C LYS A 156 10.96 13.76 -8.88
N GLY A 157 11.95 14.48 -8.35
CA GLY A 157 11.91 15.94 -8.38
C GLY A 157 10.59 16.46 -7.81
N PRO A 158 9.87 17.38 -8.48
CA PRO A 158 8.56 17.83 -8.04
C PRO A 158 7.40 16.87 -8.39
N GLN A 159 7.64 15.84 -9.22
CA GLN A 159 6.61 14.91 -9.64
C GLN A 159 6.23 13.95 -8.51
N LEU A 160 4.94 13.90 -8.17
CA LEU A 160 4.34 12.97 -7.21
C LEU A 160 3.27 12.16 -7.91
N THR A 161 3.43 10.83 -7.91
CA THR A 161 2.46 9.89 -8.50
C THR A 161 2.05 8.86 -7.46
N ILE A 162 0.74 8.72 -7.25
CA ILE A 162 0.16 7.74 -6.32
C ILE A 162 -0.70 6.76 -7.09
N VAL A 163 -0.46 5.47 -6.86
CA VAL A 163 -1.26 4.38 -7.42
C VAL A 163 -1.77 3.52 -6.26
N LEU A 164 -3.07 3.32 -6.18
CA LEU A 164 -3.72 2.44 -5.21
C LEU A 164 -4.38 1.28 -5.96
N ASN A 165 -3.96 0.06 -5.66
CA ASN A 165 -4.48 -1.17 -6.28
C ASN A 165 -4.46 -1.12 -7.83
N GLY A 166 -3.38 -0.59 -8.40
CA GLY A 166 -3.19 -0.45 -9.85
C GLY A 166 -3.92 0.76 -10.48
N ILE A 167 -4.67 1.54 -9.71
CA ILE A 167 -5.37 2.73 -10.18
C ILE A 167 -4.59 3.98 -9.78
N LYS A 168 -4.18 4.80 -10.75
CA LYS A 168 -3.52 6.08 -10.47
C LYS A 168 -4.54 7.06 -9.88
N THR A 169 -4.33 7.45 -8.62
CA THR A 169 -5.21 8.36 -7.87
C THR A 169 -4.71 9.79 -7.86
N VAL A 170 -3.38 9.97 -7.92
CA VAL A 170 -2.73 11.30 -7.97
C VAL A 170 -1.61 11.29 -8.99
N ASP A 171 -1.48 12.42 -9.72
CA ASP A 171 -0.37 12.71 -10.63
C ASP A 171 -0.19 14.23 -10.71
N ILE A 172 0.71 14.77 -9.88
CA ILE A 172 0.90 16.22 -9.74
C ILE A 172 2.36 16.62 -9.72
N GLN A 173 2.60 17.91 -10.00
CA GLN A 173 3.88 18.58 -9.80
C GLN A 173 3.79 19.44 -8.54
N HIS A 174 4.57 19.13 -7.48
CA HIS A 174 4.61 19.91 -6.26
C HIS A 174 5.96 19.80 -5.56
N GLY A 175 6.66 20.91 -5.32
CA GLY A 175 8.05 20.94 -4.86
C GLY A 175 8.26 21.47 -3.43
N GLN A 176 7.21 21.59 -2.60
CA GLN A 176 7.32 22.19 -1.26
C GLN A 176 8.23 21.40 -0.34
N PHE A 177 8.16 20.05 -0.36
CA PHE A 177 9.02 19.17 0.42
C PHE A 177 9.93 18.43 -0.55
N PRO A 178 11.23 18.83 -0.66
CA PRO A 178 12.14 18.25 -1.66
C PRO A 178 12.70 16.89 -1.25
N GLU A 179 12.88 16.63 0.05
CA GLU A 179 13.47 15.42 0.61
C GLU A 179 13.08 15.25 2.08
N GLY A 180 13.30 14.06 2.62
CA GLY A 180 13.08 13.74 4.04
C GLY A 180 12.80 12.25 4.24
N PRO A 181 12.73 11.79 5.51
CA PRO A 181 12.26 10.46 5.81
C PRO A 181 10.80 10.29 5.38
N PHE A 182 10.33 9.04 5.34
CA PHE A 182 8.92 8.73 5.22
C PHE A 182 8.42 8.00 6.46
N SER A 183 7.10 7.97 6.68
CA SER A 183 6.52 7.25 7.80
C SER A 183 5.22 6.56 7.46
N LEU A 184 4.92 5.51 8.25
CA LEU A 184 3.64 4.83 8.31
C LEU A 184 2.90 5.34 9.55
N GLN A 185 1.63 5.70 9.41
CA GLN A 185 0.83 6.29 10.48
C GLN A 185 -0.18 5.30 11.06
N PHE A 186 -0.45 5.42 12.35
CA PHE A 186 -1.71 5.07 13.00
C PHE A 186 -2.31 6.33 13.61
N GLY A 187 -3.57 6.64 13.26
CA GLY A 187 -4.27 7.82 13.73
C GLY A 187 -5.64 7.49 14.30
N ASN A 188 -6.16 8.39 15.14
CA ASN A 188 -7.53 8.35 15.59
C ASN A 188 -8.45 9.06 14.59
N LEU A 189 -9.75 8.82 14.71
CA LEU A 189 -10.78 9.52 13.95
C LEU A 189 -10.93 10.97 14.42
N ASP A 190 -11.69 11.74 13.69
CA ASP A 190 -12.04 13.10 14.08
C ASP A 190 -12.62 13.17 15.50
N LYS A 191 -12.30 14.24 16.21
CA LYS A 191 -12.68 14.45 17.62
C LYS A 191 -12.08 13.43 18.58
N GLY A 192 -11.02 12.69 18.16
CA GLY A 192 -10.28 11.76 19.04
C GLY A 192 -10.97 10.42 19.30
N ALA A 193 -12.00 10.07 18.54
CA ALA A 193 -12.56 8.72 18.60
C ALA A 193 -11.50 7.69 18.12
N PRO A 194 -11.43 6.49 18.71
CA PRO A 194 -10.46 5.47 18.31
C PRO A 194 -10.54 5.16 16.82
N GLY A 195 -9.40 5.18 16.14
CA GLY A 195 -9.27 4.67 14.78
C GLY A 195 -9.28 3.14 14.76
N GLY A 196 -9.69 2.56 13.63
CA GLY A 196 -9.58 1.12 13.41
C GLY A 196 -8.12 0.68 13.17
N PRO A 197 -7.83 -0.63 13.32
CA PRO A 197 -6.49 -1.16 13.12
C PRO A 197 -5.97 -0.95 11.70
N ILE A 198 -4.66 -0.72 11.62
CA ILE A 198 -3.88 -0.77 10.39
C ILE A 198 -2.85 -1.90 10.48
N LYS A 199 -2.69 -2.67 9.40
CA LYS A 199 -1.68 -3.72 9.30
C LYS A 199 -0.83 -3.49 8.05
N TRP A 200 0.47 -3.72 8.18
CA TRP A 200 1.44 -3.66 7.10
C TRP A 200 2.16 -5.01 6.98
N ARG A 201 2.20 -5.61 5.81
CA ARG A 201 2.91 -6.90 5.64
C ARG A 201 4.16 -6.81 4.79
N LYS A 202 4.24 -5.81 3.90
CA LYS A 202 5.43 -5.54 3.09
C LYS A 202 5.53 -4.05 2.80
N VAL A 203 6.68 -3.46 3.14
CA VAL A 203 7.02 -2.08 2.77
C VAL A 203 8.43 -2.07 2.21
N GLN A 204 8.56 -1.65 0.97
CA GLN A 204 9.81 -1.57 0.22
C GLN A 204 10.02 -0.16 -0.29
N ILE A 205 11.29 0.24 -0.40
CA ILE A 205 11.70 1.49 -1.02
C ILE A 205 12.79 1.24 -2.05
N LYS A 206 12.74 2.01 -3.14
CA LYS A 206 13.77 2.05 -4.18
C LYS A 206 14.20 3.48 -4.39
N PRO A 207 15.41 3.90 -3.98
CA PRO A 207 16.00 5.17 -4.40
C PRO A 207 16.15 5.24 -5.92
N LEU A 208 15.94 6.43 -6.51
CA LEU A 208 15.99 6.67 -7.97
C LEU A 208 17.19 7.55 -8.33
#